data_8816878fbd9c78a9441b550b11621665
#
_entry.id   8816878fbd9c78a9441b550b11621665
#
_cell.length_a   1.000
_cell.length_b   1.000
_cell.length_c   1.000
_cell.angle_alpha   90.00
_cell.angle_beta   90.00
_cell.angle_gamma   90.00
#
_symmetry.space_group_name_H-M   'P 1'
#
loop_
_entity.id
_entity.type
_entity.pdbx_description
1 polymer ?
#
loop_
_entity_poly.entity_id
_entity_poly.type
_entity_poly.pdbx_seq_one_letter_code
_entity_poly.pdbx_strand_id
1 'polypeptide(L)'
;MSDMDHEVRSARMLGCEISTNPLDPLEPILKMCEYHHPDEDMSILARAYRRAVNQHSSQRRKSGEPYIIHPLAVAQILADLGMGPLVVAAGLLHDTVEDTDYTLDECRAEFGDTVTGLVDGVTKLSKMEYGDSAQAETIRKMVVAMSRDVRVLVVKLADRVHNARTWRYVKQSNAQKKARETLDVYAPLANRLGMNAIKTELEELSFKVLYPKIYNEIVVLVARRAGQRDVYLKQILAEINEDLDEQHIKAYVTGRPKDYFSIYQKMIVRGHDFANIYDLVG
;
A
#
# COMPACT_ATOMS: atom_id res chain seq x y z
N MET A 1 -15.77 -7.28 18.50
CA MET A 1 -15.59 -6.58 17.22
C MET A 1 -14.56 -7.39 16.49
N SER A 2 -14.95 -8.03 15.40
CA SER A 2 -14.17 -9.07 14.73
C SER A 2 -13.04 -8.48 13.90
N ASP A 3 -11.99 -9.30 13.63
CA ASP A 3 -10.88 -8.96 12.73
C ASP A 3 -11.35 -8.46 11.34
N MET A 4 -12.55 -8.86 10.91
CA MET A 4 -13.21 -8.40 9.68
C MET A 4 -13.50 -6.89 9.66
N ASP A 5 -13.86 -6.28 10.79
CA ASP A 5 -14.15 -4.84 10.84
C ASP A 5 -12.90 -3.98 10.67
N HIS A 6 -11.73 -4.53 11.02
CA HIS A 6 -10.45 -3.84 10.84
C HIS A 6 -9.94 -3.95 9.39
N GLU A 7 -10.18 -5.07 8.72
CA GLU A 7 -9.87 -5.26 7.29
C GLU A 7 -10.72 -4.33 6.41
N VAL A 8 -12.00 -4.20 6.73
CA VAL A 8 -12.93 -3.28 6.05
C VAL A 8 -12.52 -1.81 6.21
N ARG A 9 -11.93 -1.44 7.37
CA ARG A 9 -11.42 -0.07 7.57
C ARG A 9 -10.11 0.20 6.83
N SER A 10 -9.17 -0.75 6.80
CA SER A 10 -7.93 -0.64 6.01
C SER A 10 -8.23 -0.61 4.51
N ALA A 11 -9.14 -1.45 4.04
CA ALA A 11 -9.60 -1.43 2.65
C ALA A 11 -10.30 -0.10 2.28
N ARG A 12 -11.09 0.48 3.20
CA ARG A 12 -11.72 1.80 3.00
C ARG A 12 -10.74 2.96 2.97
N MET A 13 -9.58 2.88 3.64
CA MET A 13 -8.56 3.93 3.59
C MET A 13 -7.91 4.09 2.21
N LEU A 14 -7.86 3.01 1.42
CA LEU A 14 -7.29 3.01 0.06
C LEU A 14 -8.34 2.77 -1.03
N GLY A 15 -9.63 2.79 -0.72
CA GLY A 15 -10.70 2.53 -1.69
C GLY A 15 -10.72 1.10 -2.26
N CYS A 16 -9.93 0.18 -1.69
CA CYS A 16 -9.74 -1.18 -2.19
C CYS A 16 -10.97 -2.06 -1.97
N GLU A 17 -11.99 -1.96 -2.78
CA GLU A 17 -13.00 -2.99 -2.93
C GLU A 17 -12.46 -4.06 -3.90
N ILE A 18 -11.87 -5.13 -3.36
CA ILE A 18 -11.57 -6.32 -4.17
C ILE A 18 -12.91 -6.89 -4.62
N SER A 19 -13.12 -7.01 -5.93
CA SER A 19 -14.33 -7.63 -6.46
C SER A 19 -14.54 -9.01 -5.84
N THR A 20 -15.68 -9.21 -5.21
CA THR A 20 -16.16 -10.52 -4.77
C THR A 20 -16.91 -11.23 -5.89
N ASN A 21 -17.05 -10.62 -7.08
CA ASN A 21 -17.68 -11.24 -8.23
C ASN A 21 -16.73 -12.30 -8.83
N PRO A 22 -17.03 -13.59 -8.70
CA PRO A 22 -16.18 -14.66 -9.25
C PRO A 22 -16.16 -14.67 -10.78
N LEU A 23 -17.01 -13.89 -11.44
CA LEU A 23 -17.15 -13.88 -12.89
C LEU A 23 -16.28 -12.81 -13.58
N ASP A 24 -15.88 -11.74 -12.85
CA ASP A 24 -14.93 -10.76 -13.41
C ASP A 24 -14.11 -10.04 -12.32
N PRO A 25 -13.03 -10.67 -11.82
CA PRO A 25 -12.17 -10.08 -10.79
C PRO A 25 -11.35 -8.88 -11.29
N LEU A 26 -11.33 -8.59 -12.60
CA LEU A 26 -10.63 -7.45 -13.20
C LEU A 26 -11.52 -6.20 -13.28
N GLU A 27 -12.86 -6.34 -13.20
CA GLU A 27 -13.81 -5.24 -13.38
C GLU A 27 -13.53 -4.01 -12.50
N PRO A 28 -13.24 -4.11 -11.19
CA PRO A 28 -12.96 -2.94 -10.36
C PRO A 28 -11.69 -2.19 -10.80
N ILE A 29 -10.66 -2.94 -11.23
CA ILE A 29 -9.40 -2.39 -11.73
C ILE A 29 -9.66 -1.62 -13.03
N LEU A 30 -10.42 -2.20 -13.96
CA LEU A 30 -10.78 -1.55 -15.21
C LEU A 30 -11.56 -0.24 -14.97
N LYS A 31 -12.58 -0.27 -14.13
CA LYS A 31 -13.37 0.93 -13.79
C LYS A 31 -12.52 2.04 -13.19
N MET A 32 -11.58 1.70 -12.31
CA MET A 32 -10.72 2.68 -11.68
C MET A 32 -9.70 3.26 -12.69
N CYS A 33 -9.13 2.41 -13.54
CA CYS A 33 -8.24 2.87 -14.61
C CYS A 33 -8.98 3.75 -15.62
N GLU A 34 -10.17 3.38 -16.08
CA GLU A 34 -11.01 4.19 -16.98
C GLU A 34 -11.39 5.54 -16.36
N TYR A 35 -11.67 5.56 -15.06
CA TYR A 35 -11.99 6.80 -14.34
C TYR A 35 -10.80 7.80 -14.34
N HIS A 36 -9.58 7.30 -14.10
CA HIS A 36 -8.38 8.14 -14.06
C HIS A 36 -7.78 8.42 -15.45
N HIS A 37 -7.96 7.51 -16.41
CA HIS A 37 -7.31 7.52 -17.72
C HIS A 37 -8.31 7.15 -18.82
N PRO A 38 -9.36 7.98 -19.06
CA PRO A 38 -10.48 7.62 -19.96
C PRO A 38 -10.04 7.45 -21.42
N ASP A 39 -8.93 8.06 -21.82
CA ASP A 39 -8.44 8.04 -23.20
C ASP A 39 -7.39 6.95 -23.48
N GLU A 40 -7.02 6.14 -22.46
CA GLU A 40 -6.00 5.10 -22.61
C GLU A 40 -6.60 3.72 -22.94
N ASP A 41 -5.83 2.87 -23.65
CA ASP A 41 -6.25 1.50 -24.00
C ASP A 41 -6.17 0.55 -22.81
N MET A 42 -7.31 0.10 -22.32
CA MET A 42 -7.42 -0.86 -21.21
C MET A 42 -7.25 -2.32 -21.64
N SER A 43 -7.16 -2.63 -22.95
CA SER A 43 -7.04 -4.00 -23.46
C SER A 43 -5.79 -4.72 -22.93
N ILE A 44 -4.73 -3.96 -22.63
CA ILE A 44 -3.49 -4.49 -22.04
C ILE A 44 -3.72 -5.16 -20.68
N LEU A 45 -4.65 -4.64 -19.85
CA LEU A 45 -4.96 -5.19 -18.54
C LEU A 45 -5.57 -6.58 -18.62
N ALA A 46 -6.49 -6.78 -19.57
CA ALA A 46 -7.09 -8.09 -19.80
C ALA A 46 -6.08 -9.12 -20.33
N ARG A 47 -5.11 -8.69 -21.15
CA ARG A 47 -4.00 -9.56 -21.61
C ARG A 47 -3.07 -9.91 -20.46
N ALA A 48 -2.64 -8.93 -19.67
CA ALA A 48 -1.76 -9.10 -18.52
C ALA A 48 -2.40 -10.02 -17.46
N TYR A 49 -3.67 -9.83 -17.16
CA TYR A 49 -4.43 -10.69 -16.24
C TYR A 49 -4.46 -12.15 -16.72
N ARG A 50 -4.83 -12.40 -17.99
CA ARG A 50 -4.85 -13.76 -18.56
C ARG A 50 -3.46 -14.41 -18.48
N ARG A 51 -2.40 -13.67 -18.79
CA ARG A 51 -1.02 -14.17 -18.69
C ARG A 51 -0.69 -14.53 -17.24
N ALA A 52 -0.97 -13.65 -16.27
CA ALA A 52 -0.72 -13.90 -14.86
C ALA A 52 -1.49 -15.12 -14.33
N VAL A 53 -2.78 -15.26 -14.69
CA VAL A 53 -3.60 -16.45 -14.34
C VAL A 53 -2.95 -17.73 -14.86
N ASN A 54 -2.53 -17.76 -16.13
CA ASN A 54 -1.92 -18.93 -16.74
C ASN A 54 -0.60 -19.31 -16.06
N GLN A 55 0.27 -18.32 -15.80
CA GLN A 55 1.59 -18.55 -15.21
C GLN A 55 1.49 -19.01 -13.74
N HIS A 56 0.54 -18.49 -12.98
CA HIS A 56 0.35 -18.84 -11.56
C HIS A 56 -0.72 -19.92 -11.32
N SER A 57 -1.18 -20.62 -12.36
CA SER A 57 -2.33 -21.54 -12.29
C SER A 57 -2.19 -22.66 -11.26
N SER A 58 -0.96 -23.18 -11.04
CA SER A 58 -0.66 -24.23 -10.06
C SER A 58 -0.22 -23.71 -8.70
N GLN A 59 -0.01 -22.39 -8.56
CA GLN A 59 0.56 -21.80 -7.36
C GLN A 59 -0.52 -21.36 -6.36
N ARG A 60 -0.19 -21.46 -5.07
CA ARG A 60 -1.05 -21.01 -3.98
C ARG A 60 -0.27 -20.17 -2.99
N ARG A 61 -0.97 -19.20 -2.39
CA ARG A 61 -0.46 -18.39 -1.27
C ARG A 61 -0.37 -19.23 0.01
N LYS A 62 0.35 -18.74 1.01
CA LYS A 62 0.40 -19.36 2.36
C LYS A 62 -0.96 -19.38 3.06
N SER A 63 -1.91 -18.55 2.65
CA SER A 63 -3.32 -18.57 3.07
C SER A 63 -4.11 -19.75 2.49
N GLY A 64 -3.57 -20.45 1.46
CA GLY A 64 -4.26 -21.51 0.71
C GLY A 64 -5.00 -21.02 -0.54
N GLU A 65 -5.16 -19.72 -0.73
CA GLU A 65 -5.83 -19.10 -1.87
C GLU A 65 -5.01 -19.22 -3.17
N PRO A 66 -5.63 -19.16 -4.36
CA PRO A 66 -4.91 -19.07 -5.63
C PRO A 66 -3.95 -17.89 -5.66
N TYR A 67 -2.75 -18.07 -6.22
CA TYR A 67 -1.71 -17.04 -6.21
C TYR A 67 -2.15 -15.75 -6.91
N ILE A 68 -2.98 -15.84 -7.94
CA ILE A 68 -3.46 -14.70 -8.75
C ILE A 68 -4.15 -13.60 -7.93
N ILE A 69 -4.67 -13.93 -6.74
CA ILE A 69 -5.28 -12.93 -5.83
C ILE A 69 -4.25 -11.86 -5.45
N HIS A 70 -2.97 -12.22 -5.34
CA HIS A 70 -1.92 -11.26 -5.03
C HIS A 70 -1.67 -10.25 -6.16
N PRO A 71 -1.34 -10.64 -7.40
CA PRO A 71 -1.22 -9.71 -8.50
C PRO A 71 -2.46 -8.83 -8.73
N LEU A 72 -3.66 -9.38 -8.57
CA LEU A 72 -4.90 -8.60 -8.64
C LEU A 72 -4.97 -7.52 -7.56
N ALA A 73 -4.65 -7.85 -6.31
CA ALA A 73 -4.65 -6.88 -5.22
C ALA A 73 -3.58 -5.79 -5.41
N VAL A 74 -2.39 -6.15 -5.92
CA VAL A 74 -1.35 -5.17 -6.27
C VAL A 74 -1.82 -4.24 -7.38
N ALA A 75 -2.43 -4.78 -8.44
CA ALA A 75 -2.98 -4.02 -9.54
C ALA A 75 -4.12 -3.08 -9.10
N GLN A 76 -4.98 -3.53 -8.18
CA GLN A 76 -6.02 -2.68 -7.60
C GLN A 76 -5.42 -1.50 -6.82
N ILE A 77 -4.43 -1.74 -5.96
CA ILE A 77 -3.74 -0.67 -5.23
C ILE A 77 -3.14 0.35 -6.21
N LEU A 78 -2.54 -0.10 -7.31
CA LEU A 78 -1.97 0.78 -8.33
C LEU A 78 -3.04 1.59 -9.07
N ALA A 79 -4.18 0.98 -9.39
CA ALA A 79 -5.32 1.64 -10.01
C ALA A 79 -5.91 2.71 -9.08
N ASP A 80 -6.09 2.39 -7.78
CA ASP A 80 -6.58 3.32 -6.76
C ASP A 80 -5.65 4.53 -6.54
N LEU A 81 -4.35 4.33 -6.80
CA LEU A 81 -3.35 5.41 -6.80
C LEU A 81 -3.36 6.24 -8.11
N GLY A 82 -4.24 5.95 -9.05
CA GLY A 82 -4.35 6.63 -10.32
C GLY A 82 -3.18 6.33 -11.28
N MET A 83 -2.55 5.16 -11.15
CA MET A 83 -1.51 4.74 -12.08
C MET A 83 -2.11 4.33 -13.43
N GLY A 84 -1.43 4.70 -14.53
CA GLY A 84 -1.86 4.34 -15.88
C GLY A 84 -1.78 2.83 -16.17
N PRO A 85 -2.49 2.36 -17.21
CA PRO A 85 -2.67 0.93 -17.49
C PRO A 85 -1.36 0.17 -17.69
N LEU A 86 -0.28 0.79 -18.16
CA LEU A 86 1.02 0.12 -18.29
C LEU A 86 1.63 -0.24 -16.93
N VAL A 87 1.46 0.64 -15.91
CA VAL A 87 1.96 0.38 -14.55
C VAL A 87 1.10 -0.67 -13.85
N VAL A 88 -0.22 -0.60 -14.04
CA VAL A 88 -1.17 -1.60 -13.51
C VAL A 88 -0.92 -2.98 -14.14
N ALA A 89 -0.67 -3.04 -15.46
CA ALA A 89 -0.26 -4.28 -16.15
C ALA A 89 1.05 -4.84 -15.58
N ALA A 90 2.05 -3.99 -15.32
CA ALA A 90 3.27 -4.42 -14.65
C ALA A 90 3.00 -4.96 -13.25
N GLY A 91 2.04 -4.39 -12.52
CA GLY A 91 1.57 -4.91 -11.23
C GLY A 91 0.94 -6.30 -11.33
N LEU A 92 0.17 -6.59 -12.40
CA LEU A 92 -0.36 -7.93 -12.67
C LEU A 92 0.73 -8.95 -13.00
N LEU A 93 1.84 -8.52 -13.61
CA LEU A 93 2.90 -9.38 -14.12
C LEU A 93 4.15 -9.45 -13.22
N HIS A 94 4.23 -8.67 -12.13
CA HIS A 94 5.48 -8.41 -11.41
C HIS A 94 6.20 -9.65 -10.88
N ASP A 95 5.45 -10.69 -10.49
CA ASP A 95 5.99 -11.95 -9.99
C ASP A 95 6.13 -13.03 -11.08
N THR A 96 5.56 -12.84 -12.28
CA THR A 96 5.56 -13.89 -13.32
C THR A 96 6.97 -14.28 -13.76
N VAL A 97 7.87 -13.31 -13.95
CA VAL A 97 9.25 -13.56 -14.36
C VAL A 97 10.12 -14.10 -13.22
N GLU A 98 9.78 -13.79 -11.97
CA GLU A 98 10.55 -14.24 -10.81
C GLU A 98 10.16 -15.66 -10.39
N ASP A 99 8.86 -15.98 -10.43
CA ASP A 99 8.28 -17.17 -9.80
C ASP A 99 7.82 -18.24 -10.81
N THR A 100 7.99 -18.00 -12.12
CA THR A 100 7.59 -18.94 -13.18
C THR A 100 8.63 -19.03 -14.29
N ASP A 101 8.36 -19.88 -15.31
CA ASP A 101 9.23 -20.03 -16.49
C ASP A 101 9.05 -18.91 -17.54
N TYR A 102 8.21 -17.90 -17.25
CA TYR A 102 7.98 -16.77 -18.15
C TYR A 102 9.19 -15.84 -18.19
N THR A 103 9.69 -15.56 -19.38
CA THR A 103 10.93 -14.83 -19.60
C THR A 103 10.68 -13.33 -19.87
N LEU A 104 11.72 -12.51 -19.63
CA LEU A 104 11.66 -11.08 -20.00
C LEU A 104 11.52 -10.86 -21.51
N ASP A 105 12.06 -11.77 -22.35
CA ASP A 105 11.94 -11.65 -23.80
C ASP A 105 10.50 -11.93 -24.27
N GLU A 106 9.82 -12.92 -23.68
CA GLU A 106 8.40 -13.15 -23.91
C GLU A 106 7.55 -11.98 -23.42
N CYS A 107 7.85 -11.44 -22.23
CA CYS A 107 7.18 -10.25 -21.71
C CYS A 107 7.34 -9.06 -22.66
N ARG A 108 8.53 -8.85 -23.20
CA ARG A 108 8.81 -7.77 -24.16
C ARG A 108 8.04 -7.94 -25.46
N ALA A 109 7.99 -9.14 -25.99
CA ALA A 109 7.26 -9.45 -27.21
C ALA A 109 5.76 -9.25 -27.06
N GLU A 110 5.20 -9.51 -25.87
CA GLU A 110 3.76 -9.45 -25.61
C GLU A 110 3.30 -8.07 -25.10
N PHE A 111 4.09 -7.39 -24.25
CA PHE A 111 3.69 -6.17 -23.53
C PHE A 111 4.57 -4.95 -23.82
N GLY A 112 5.65 -5.10 -24.58
CA GLY A 112 6.57 -4.03 -24.96
C GLY A 112 7.59 -3.65 -23.88
N ASP A 113 8.48 -2.72 -24.22
CA ASP A 113 9.64 -2.36 -23.41
C ASP A 113 9.28 -1.73 -22.07
N THR A 114 8.24 -0.89 -22.03
CA THR A 114 7.84 -0.17 -20.82
C THR A 114 7.40 -1.14 -19.71
N VAL A 115 6.47 -2.03 -20.00
CA VAL A 115 5.98 -3.01 -19.01
C VAL A 115 7.11 -3.95 -18.59
N THR A 116 7.88 -4.45 -19.56
CA THR A 116 9.02 -5.33 -19.29
C THR A 116 10.08 -4.66 -18.43
N GLY A 117 10.37 -3.37 -18.68
CA GLY A 117 11.32 -2.61 -17.87
C GLY A 117 10.86 -2.44 -16.42
N LEU A 118 9.56 -2.25 -16.21
CA LEU A 118 8.98 -2.18 -14.86
C LEU A 118 9.05 -3.53 -14.15
N VAL A 119 8.67 -4.63 -14.80
CA VAL A 119 8.74 -5.99 -14.25
C VAL A 119 10.19 -6.37 -13.92
N ASP A 120 11.14 -6.16 -14.83
CA ASP A 120 12.57 -6.41 -14.59
C ASP A 120 13.10 -5.58 -13.40
N GLY A 121 12.70 -4.32 -13.30
CA GLY A 121 13.07 -3.44 -12.20
C GLY A 121 12.57 -3.96 -10.85
N VAL A 122 11.32 -4.39 -10.78
CA VAL A 122 10.71 -4.95 -9.55
C VAL A 122 11.40 -6.26 -9.16
N THR A 123 11.62 -7.18 -10.12
CA THR A 123 12.32 -8.45 -9.90
C THR A 123 13.74 -8.23 -9.36
N LYS A 124 14.48 -7.27 -9.91
CA LYS A 124 15.82 -6.91 -9.41
C LYS A 124 15.80 -6.38 -7.99
N LEU A 125 14.79 -5.57 -7.64
CA LEU A 125 14.62 -5.09 -6.26
C LEU A 125 14.24 -6.22 -5.30
N SER A 126 13.46 -7.20 -5.72
CA SER A 126 13.04 -8.35 -4.89
C SER A 126 14.22 -9.27 -4.54
N LYS A 127 15.12 -9.52 -5.47
CA LYS A 127 16.31 -10.39 -5.30
C LYS A 127 17.39 -9.83 -4.39
N MET A 128 17.22 -8.62 -3.88
CA MET A 128 18.16 -8.01 -2.96
C MET A 128 17.97 -8.58 -1.56
N GLU A 129 18.95 -9.36 -1.08
CA GLU A 129 18.93 -9.91 0.28
C GLU A 129 19.26 -8.84 1.34
N TYR A 130 18.53 -8.93 2.45
CA TYR A 130 18.76 -8.14 3.64
C TYR A 130 19.79 -8.82 4.55
N GLY A 131 20.98 -8.24 4.67
CA GLY A 131 21.97 -8.59 5.67
C GLY A 131 22.20 -7.42 6.65
N ASP A 132 22.93 -7.62 7.74
CA ASP A 132 23.10 -6.63 8.82
C ASP A 132 23.81 -5.30 8.42
N SER A 133 24.45 -5.25 7.26
CA SER A 133 24.96 -4.00 6.65
C SER A 133 24.02 -3.42 5.57
N ALA A 134 22.83 -3.96 5.44
CA ALA A 134 22.00 -3.91 4.25
C ALA A 134 21.01 -2.75 4.17
N GLN A 135 20.73 -2.04 5.27
CA GLN A 135 19.76 -0.94 5.20
C GLN A 135 20.28 0.18 4.27
N ALA A 136 21.53 0.59 4.44
CA ALA A 136 22.14 1.61 3.59
C ALA A 136 22.29 1.13 2.13
N GLU A 137 22.67 -0.13 1.93
CA GLU A 137 22.81 -0.73 0.60
C GLU A 137 21.45 -0.87 -0.10
N THR A 138 20.40 -1.25 0.63
CA THR A 138 19.04 -1.32 0.10
C THR A 138 18.53 0.05 -0.30
N ILE A 139 18.69 1.05 0.56
CA ILE A 139 18.31 2.44 0.23
C ILE A 139 19.09 2.91 -1.00
N ARG A 140 20.40 2.65 -1.08
CA ARG A 140 21.22 3.02 -2.24
C ARG A 140 20.73 2.37 -3.53
N LYS A 141 20.40 1.08 -3.51
CA LYS A 141 19.91 0.34 -4.68
C LYS A 141 18.52 0.82 -5.09
N MET A 142 17.65 1.13 -4.12
CA MET A 142 16.36 1.75 -4.39
C MET A 142 16.52 3.14 -5.02
N VAL A 143 17.47 3.95 -4.55
CA VAL A 143 17.79 5.25 -5.16
C VAL A 143 18.28 5.07 -6.60
N VAL A 144 19.09 4.05 -6.89
CA VAL A 144 19.56 3.73 -8.26
C VAL A 144 18.38 3.25 -9.13
N ALA A 145 17.46 2.46 -8.60
CA ALA A 145 16.25 2.06 -9.33
C ALA A 145 15.34 3.27 -9.62
N MET A 146 15.17 4.18 -8.64
CA MET A 146 14.45 5.45 -8.80
C MET A 146 15.05 6.35 -9.91
N SER A 147 16.37 6.35 -10.03
CA SER A 147 17.03 7.18 -11.06
C SER A 147 16.73 6.70 -12.49
N ARG A 148 16.28 5.46 -12.64
CA ARG A 148 15.88 4.88 -13.93
C ARG A 148 14.39 5.06 -14.19
N ASP A 149 13.55 4.62 -13.26
CA ASP A 149 12.09 4.76 -13.34
C ASP A 149 11.45 4.67 -11.95
N VAL A 150 10.90 5.77 -11.47
CA VAL A 150 10.25 5.85 -10.14
C VAL A 150 9.05 4.90 -10.02
N ARG A 151 8.38 4.57 -11.14
CA ARG A 151 7.21 3.68 -11.17
C ARG A 151 7.54 2.27 -10.67
N VAL A 152 8.79 1.81 -10.82
CA VAL A 152 9.27 0.53 -10.24
C VAL A 152 9.06 0.51 -8.73
N LEU A 153 9.36 1.62 -8.03
CA LEU A 153 9.13 1.72 -6.59
C LEU A 153 7.65 1.77 -6.24
N VAL A 154 6.83 2.44 -7.05
CA VAL A 154 5.38 2.49 -6.81
C VAL A 154 4.80 1.07 -6.86
N VAL A 155 5.17 0.26 -7.87
CA VAL A 155 4.77 -1.15 -7.95
C VAL A 155 5.29 -1.93 -6.73
N LYS A 156 6.56 -1.73 -6.34
CA LYS A 156 7.14 -2.43 -5.18
C LYS A 156 6.50 -2.03 -3.85
N LEU A 157 6.07 -0.78 -3.70
CA LEU A 157 5.33 -0.33 -2.52
C LEU A 157 3.92 -0.96 -2.48
N ALA A 158 3.22 -1.05 -3.60
CA ALA A 158 1.93 -1.73 -3.69
C ALA A 158 2.05 -3.22 -3.35
N ASP A 159 3.07 -3.93 -3.87
CA ASP A 159 3.42 -5.30 -3.48
C ASP A 159 3.66 -5.41 -1.97
N ARG A 160 4.46 -4.50 -1.40
CA ARG A 160 4.76 -4.50 0.04
C ARG A 160 3.50 -4.32 0.90
N VAL A 161 2.58 -3.44 0.51
CA VAL A 161 1.30 -3.23 1.21
C VAL A 161 0.49 -4.52 1.22
N HIS A 162 0.27 -5.14 0.05
CA HIS A 162 -0.52 -6.38 0.01
C HIS A 162 0.17 -7.53 0.78
N ASN A 163 1.48 -7.65 0.69
CA ASN A 163 2.22 -8.62 1.50
C ASN A 163 2.08 -8.34 3.00
N ALA A 164 2.08 -7.08 3.44
CA ALA A 164 1.89 -6.69 4.83
C ALA A 164 0.49 -7.05 5.35
N ARG A 165 -0.55 -6.86 4.55
CA ARG A 165 -1.94 -7.26 4.87
C ARG A 165 -2.07 -8.77 5.15
N THR A 166 -1.17 -9.58 4.58
CA THR A 166 -1.20 -11.04 4.66
C THR A 166 -0.19 -11.64 5.64
N TRP A 167 0.52 -10.86 6.45
CA TRP A 167 1.53 -11.36 7.41
C TRP A 167 0.97 -12.32 8.46
N ARG A 168 -0.32 -12.27 8.74
CA ARG A 168 -0.98 -13.23 9.65
C ARG A 168 -0.82 -14.70 9.25
N TYR A 169 -0.58 -14.97 7.96
CA TYR A 169 -0.38 -16.32 7.42
C TYR A 169 1.11 -16.73 7.36
N VAL A 170 2.00 -15.86 7.80
CA VAL A 170 3.45 -16.08 7.80
C VAL A 170 3.92 -16.38 9.23
N LYS A 171 5.01 -17.16 9.38
CA LYS A 171 5.63 -17.38 10.71
C LYS A 171 5.95 -16.03 11.36
N GLN A 172 5.63 -15.90 12.66
CA GLN A 172 5.75 -14.64 13.40
C GLN A 172 7.15 -14.01 13.29
N SER A 173 8.22 -14.82 13.38
CA SER A 173 9.59 -14.33 13.23
C SER A 173 9.85 -13.69 11.86
N ASN A 174 9.32 -14.28 10.80
CA ASN A 174 9.46 -13.74 9.44
C ASN A 174 8.59 -12.47 9.25
N ALA A 175 7.38 -12.47 9.82
CA ALA A 175 6.52 -11.28 9.81
C ALA A 175 7.21 -10.11 10.53
N GLN A 176 7.79 -10.34 11.71
CA GLN A 176 8.53 -9.32 12.46
C GLN A 176 9.75 -8.78 11.70
N LYS A 177 10.53 -9.66 11.05
CA LYS A 177 11.67 -9.23 10.22
C LYS A 177 11.19 -8.31 9.09
N LYS A 178 10.13 -8.73 8.36
CA LYS A 178 9.56 -7.96 7.26
C LYS A 178 8.91 -6.65 7.73
N ALA A 179 8.27 -6.65 8.90
CA ALA A 179 7.67 -5.46 9.49
C ALA A 179 8.73 -4.42 9.88
N ARG A 180 9.86 -4.85 10.46
CA ARG A 180 10.99 -3.97 10.77
C ARG A 180 11.57 -3.35 9.51
N GLU A 181 11.88 -4.18 8.51
CA GLU A 181 12.33 -3.73 7.18
C GLU A 181 11.35 -2.69 6.59
N THR A 182 10.05 -2.91 6.75
CA THR A 182 9.03 -2.01 6.23
C THR A 182 9.08 -0.65 6.93
N LEU A 183 9.22 -0.60 8.25
CA LEU A 183 9.35 0.66 9.00
C LEU A 183 10.66 1.38 8.69
N ASP A 184 11.76 0.62 8.51
CA ASP A 184 13.10 1.20 8.36
C ASP A 184 13.35 1.71 6.94
N VAL A 185 12.67 1.14 5.92
CA VAL A 185 12.96 1.43 4.51
C VAL A 185 11.72 1.84 3.72
N TYR A 186 10.68 0.99 3.65
CA TYR A 186 9.56 1.21 2.73
C TYR A 186 8.64 2.35 3.15
N ALA A 187 8.32 2.50 4.42
CA ALA A 187 7.48 3.60 4.92
C ALA A 187 8.16 4.97 4.75
N PRO A 188 9.47 5.16 5.08
CA PRO A 188 10.19 6.38 4.74
C PRO A 188 10.26 6.68 3.24
N LEU A 189 10.38 5.66 2.38
CA LEU A 189 10.36 5.86 0.93
C LEU A 189 8.99 6.31 0.44
N ALA A 190 7.91 5.68 0.89
CA ALA A 190 6.55 6.10 0.59
C ALA A 190 6.30 7.57 1.00
N ASN A 191 6.81 7.96 2.18
CA ASN A 191 6.75 9.35 2.64
C ASN A 191 7.47 10.32 1.70
N ARG A 192 8.69 9.97 1.26
CA ARG A 192 9.47 10.82 0.33
C ARG A 192 8.83 10.95 -1.05
N LEU A 193 8.10 9.94 -1.49
CA LEU A 193 7.31 9.96 -2.72
C LEU A 193 5.95 10.67 -2.55
N GLY A 194 5.63 11.19 -1.36
CA GLY A 194 4.34 11.83 -1.08
C GLY A 194 3.17 10.85 -0.96
N MET A 195 3.43 9.54 -0.94
CA MET A 195 2.43 8.47 -0.89
C MET A 195 1.97 8.24 0.55
N ASN A 196 1.35 9.25 1.17
CA ASN A 196 1.02 9.25 2.59
C ASN A 196 0.06 8.13 3.00
N ALA A 197 -0.90 7.73 2.16
CA ALA A 197 -1.80 6.61 2.44
C ALA A 197 -1.02 5.29 2.56
N ILE A 198 -0.14 5.01 1.61
CA ILE A 198 0.74 3.83 1.63
C ILE A 198 1.66 3.84 2.86
N LYS A 199 2.30 4.98 3.14
CA LYS A 199 3.15 5.15 4.33
C LYS A 199 2.39 4.79 5.60
N THR A 200 1.23 5.41 5.80
CA THR A 200 0.42 5.23 7.02
C THR A 200 -0.02 3.78 7.20
N GLU A 201 -0.46 3.13 6.12
CA GLU A 201 -0.86 1.73 6.19
C GLU A 201 0.32 0.80 6.48
N LEU A 202 1.46 1.00 5.82
CA LEU A 202 2.68 0.23 6.09
C LEU A 202 3.17 0.38 7.53
N GLU A 203 3.13 1.60 8.07
CA GLU A 203 3.48 1.88 9.47
C GLU A 203 2.52 1.19 10.44
N GLU A 204 1.21 1.25 10.20
CA GLU A 204 0.20 0.65 11.06
C GLU A 204 0.29 -0.89 11.08
N LEU A 205 0.37 -1.52 9.91
CA LEU A 205 0.50 -2.98 9.79
C LEU A 205 1.79 -3.47 10.45
N SER A 206 2.89 -2.75 10.28
CA SER A 206 4.18 -3.08 10.89
C SER A 206 4.14 -2.92 12.41
N PHE A 207 3.54 -1.84 12.89
CA PHE A 207 3.37 -1.55 14.31
C PHE A 207 2.57 -2.64 15.02
N LYS A 208 1.45 -3.07 14.42
CA LYS A 208 0.61 -4.16 14.93
C LYS A 208 1.39 -5.47 15.09
N VAL A 209 2.30 -5.78 14.17
CA VAL A 209 3.11 -7.01 14.19
C VAL A 209 4.26 -6.93 15.18
N LEU A 210 4.93 -5.78 15.28
CA LEU A 210 6.12 -5.61 16.12
C LEU A 210 5.79 -5.39 17.60
N TYR A 211 4.72 -4.63 17.87
CA TYR A 211 4.36 -4.19 19.22
C TYR A 211 2.85 -4.39 19.52
N PRO A 212 2.33 -5.63 19.41
CA PRO A 212 0.88 -5.88 19.46
C PRO A 212 0.21 -5.44 20.78
N LYS A 213 0.92 -5.54 21.89
CA LYS A 213 0.40 -5.09 23.21
C LYS A 213 0.21 -3.58 23.23
N ILE A 214 1.24 -2.83 22.84
CA ILE A 214 1.23 -1.36 22.82
C ILE A 214 0.20 -0.85 21.80
N TYR A 215 0.12 -1.50 20.63
CA TYR A 215 -0.89 -1.20 19.62
C TYR A 215 -2.31 -1.29 20.20
N ASN A 216 -2.65 -2.40 20.88
CA ASN A 216 -3.97 -2.59 21.48
C ASN A 216 -4.25 -1.57 22.60
N GLU A 217 -3.25 -1.22 23.42
CA GLU A 217 -3.38 -0.18 24.45
C GLU A 217 -3.71 1.17 23.83
N ILE A 218 -2.99 1.59 22.78
CA ILE A 218 -3.24 2.86 22.08
C ILE A 218 -4.62 2.85 21.43
N VAL A 219 -5.04 1.74 20.78
CA VAL A 219 -6.40 1.62 20.21
C VAL A 219 -7.47 1.89 21.27
N VAL A 220 -7.34 1.29 22.46
CA VAL A 220 -8.30 1.49 23.57
C VAL A 220 -8.28 2.94 24.06
N LEU A 221 -7.10 3.54 24.23
CA LEU A 221 -6.94 4.91 24.68
C LEU A 221 -7.56 5.92 23.69
N VAL A 222 -7.32 5.73 22.40
CA VAL A 222 -7.87 6.57 21.32
C VAL A 222 -9.39 6.40 21.23
N ALA A 223 -9.90 5.16 21.34
CA ALA A 223 -11.33 4.89 21.30
C ALA A 223 -12.10 5.60 22.45
N ARG A 224 -11.52 5.68 23.63
CA ARG A 224 -12.13 6.40 24.77
C ARG A 224 -12.33 7.91 24.52
N ARG A 225 -11.51 8.51 23.65
CA ARG A 225 -11.58 9.93 23.30
C ARG A 225 -12.28 10.19 21.96
N ALA A 226 -12.74 9.15 21.26
CA ALA A 226 -13.27 9.28 19.91
C ALA A 226 -14.43 10.27 19.81
N GLY A 227 -15.40 10.22 20.71
CA GLY A 227 -16.56 11.12 20.69
C GLY A 227 -16.19 12.60 20.83
N GLN A 228 -15.30 12.93 21.77
CA GLN A 228 -14.82 14.30 21.97
C GLN A 228 -14.01 14.80 20.78
N ARG A 229 -13.14 13.95 20.26
CA ARG A 229 -12.31 14.24 19.08
C ARG A 229 -13.16 14.52 17.84
N ASP A 230 -14.18 13.70 17.58
CA ASP A 230 -15.02 13.82 16.38
C ASP A 230 -15.89 15.12 16.43
N VAL A 231 -16.33 15.52 17.63
CA VAL A 231 -17.00 16.82 17.84
C VAL A 231 -16.03 17.97 17.57
N TYR A 232 -14.84 17.91 18.15
CA TYR A 232 -13.81 18.93 18.00
C TYR A 232 -13.37 19.09 16.54
N LEU A 233 -13.16 17.96 15.83
CA LEU A 233 -12.79 17.97 14.42
C LEU A 233 -13.87 18.66 13.56
N LYS A 234 -15.16 18.36 13.82
CA LYS A 234 -16.26 19.00 13.10
C LYS A 234 -16.31 20.51 13.35
N GLN A 235 -16.06 20.95 14.57
CA GLN A 235 -16.04 22.38 14.91
C GLN A 235 -14.91 23.10 14.15
N ILE A 236 -13.67 22.57 14.22
CA ILE A 236 -12.53 23.18 13.52
C ILE A 236 -12.74 23.20 11.99
N LEU A 237 -13.28 22.14 11.42
CA LEU A 237 -13.57 22.12 9.97
C LEU A 237 -14.62 23.17 9.59
N ALA A 238 -15.62 23.40 10.44
CA ALA A 238 -16.61 24.45 10.23
C ALA A 238 -15.98 25.84 10.29
N GLU A 239 -15.19 26.14 11.32
CA GLU A 239 -14.47 27.41 11.50
C GLU A 239 -13.54 27.71 10.32
N ILE A 240 -12.73 26.72 9.89
CA ILE A 240 -11.82 26.89 8.74
C ILE A 240 -12.59 27.15 7.44
N ASN A 241 -13.70 26.45 7.20
CA ASN A 241 -14.50 26.70 5.98
C ASN A 241 -15.16 28.08 6.02
N GLU A 242 -15.64 28.55 7.19
CA GLU A 242 -16.18 29.91 7.36
C GLU A 242 -15.12 31.00 7.08
N ASP A 243 -13.91 30.85 7.64
CA ASP A 243 -12.77 31.73 7.35
C ASP A 243 -12.39 31.78 5.87
N LEU A 244 -12.39 30.61 5.20
CA LEU A 244 -12.07 30.51 3.78
C LEU A 244 -13.15 31.15 2.90
N ASP A 245 -14.42 30.97 3.25
CA ASP A 245 -15.56 31.58 2.55
C ASP A 245 -15.54 33.11 2.70
N GLU A 246 -15.26 33.64 3.89
CA GLU A 246 -15.10 35.07 4.14
C GLU A 246 -13.99 35.71 3.29
N GLN A 247 -12.89 34.96 3.09
CA GLN A 247 -11.76 35.39 2.25
C GLN A 247 -11.96 35.08 0.75
N HIS A 248 -13.14 34.55 0.36
CA HIS A 248 -13.45 34.12 -1.01
C HIS A 248 -12.47 33.09 -1.58
N ILE A 249 -11.89 32.23 -0.72
CA ILE A 249 -10.96 31.15 -1.09
C ILE A 249 -11.74 29.86 -1.26
N LYS A 250 -11.79 29.34 -2.47
CA LYS A 250 -12.36 28.00 -2.74
C LYS A 250 -11.33 26.92 -2.39
N ALA A 251 -11.58 26.16 -1.32
CA ALA A 251 -10.74 25.05 -0.89
C ALA A 251 -11.60 23.87 -0.43
N TYR A 252 -11.06 22.67 -0.52
CA TYR A 252 -11.64 21.48 0.07
C TYR A 252 -10.87 21.13 1.34
N VAL A 253 -11.51 21.28 2.49
CA VAL A 253 -10.89 21.05 3.82
C VAL A 253 -11.31 19.69 4.33
N THR A 254 -10.33 18.84 4.65
CA THR A 254 -10.57 17.55 5.29
C THR A 254 -9.77 17.43 6.56
N GLY A 255 -10.31 16.69 7.52
CA GLY A 255 -9.61 16.35 8.75
C GLY A 255 -9.69 14.85 9.00
N ARG A 256 -8.62 14.28 9.54
CA ARG A 256 -8.55 12.86 9.88
C ARG A 256 -8.00 12.64 11.30
N PRO A 257 -8.40 11.56 11.98
CA PRO A 257 -7.73 11.17 13.20
C PRO A 257 -6.26 10.77 12.89
N LYS A 258 -5.38 11.09 13.84
CA LYS A 258 -3.98 10.71 13.74
C LYS A 258 -3.83 9.19 13.82
N ASP A 259 -2.94 8.63 13.00
CA ASP A 259 -2.64 7.21 12.98
C ASP A 259 -1.97 6.73 14.29
N TYR A 260 -2.18 5.46 14.64
CA TYR A 260 -1.71 4.88 15.91
C TYR A 260 -0.19 4.85 16.03
N PHE A 261 0.52 4.68 14.91
CA PHE A 261 1.98 4.68 14.92
C PHE A 261 2.56 6.06 15.23
N SER A 262 1.98 7.13 14.69
CA SER A 262 2.35 8.50 15.02
C SER A 262 2.10 8.84 16.49
N ILE A 263 1.02 8.32 17.08
CA ILE A 263 0.75 8.44 18.52
C ILE A 263 1.82 7.70 19.32
N TYR A 264 2.14 6.45 18.95
CA TYR A 264 3.21 5.65 19.55
C TYR A 264 4.55 6.39 19.51
N GLN A 265 4.93 6.94 18.35
CA GLN A 265 6.18 7.70 18.23
C GLN A 265 6.24 8.90 19.18
N LYS A 266 5.12 9.62 19.34
CA LYS A 266 5.06 10.74 20.29
C LYS A 266 5.18 10.28 21.73
N MET A 267 4.52 9.18 22.10
CA MET A 267 4.58 8.63 23.46
C MET A 267 5.97 8.12 23.82
N ILE A 268 6.54 7.25 22.98
CA ILE A 268 7.77 6.51 23.31
C ILE A 268 9.02 7.29 22.90
N VAL A 269 9.07 7.83 21.68
CA VAL A 269 10.27 8.46 21.14
C VAL A 269 10.45 9.88 21.70
N ARG A 270 9.36 10.60 21.95
CA ARG A 270 9.42 11.98 22.47
C ARG A 270 9.11 12.08 23.96
N GLY A 271 8.84 10.96 24.63
CA GLY A 271 8.59 10.93 26.09
C GLY A 271 7.28 11.64 26.50
N HIS A 272 6.30 11.77 25.60
CA HIS A 272 5.00 12.34 25.92
C HIS A 272 4.06 11.28 26.50
N ASP A 273 3.48 11.57 27.66
CA ASP A 273 2.35 10.78 28.16
C ASP A 273 1.13 10.97 27.23
N PHE A 274 0.32 9.91 27.05
CA PHE A 274 -0.89 9.99 26.22
C PHE A 274 -1.84 11.10 26.67
N ALA A 275 -1.89 11.38 27.97
CA ALA A 275 -2.68 12.48 28.54
C ALA A 275 -2.30 13.85 27.95
N ASN A 276 -1.04 14.02 27.58
CA ASN A 276 -0.46 15.27 27.10
C ASN A 276 -0.39 15.35 25.55
N ILE A 277 -1.00 14.40 24.84
CA ILE A 277 -1.13 14.46 23.39
C ILE A 277 -2.42 15.20 23.04
N TYR A 278 -2.31 16.47 22.68
CA TYR A 278 -3.44 17.31 22.32
C TYR A 278 -3.81 17.20 20.84
N ASP A 279 -2.84 16.90 19.97
CA ASP A 279 -3.01 16.80 18.52
C ASP A 279 -3.37 15.36 18.08
N LEU A 280 -4.53 14.87 18.48
CA LEU A 280 -5.08 13.59 18.03
C LEU A 280 -5.77 13.66 16.64
N VAL A 281 -5.81 14.85 16.04
CA VAL A 281 -6.34 15.14 14.70
C VAL A 281 -5.25 15.75 13.83
N GLY A 282 -5.33 15.55 12.52
CA GLY A 282 -4.40 16.08 11.53
C GLY A 282 -5.10 16.35 10.20
#